data_176d4ceed325830236b72732f328fdbf
#
_entry.id   176d4ceed325830236b72732f328fdbf
#
_cell.length_a   1.000
_cell.length_b   1.000
_cell.length_c   1.000
_cell.angle_alpha   90.00
_cell.angle_beta   90.00
_cell.angle_gamma   90.00
#
_symmetry.space_group_name_H-M   'P 1'
#
loop_
_entity.id
_entity.type
_entity.pdbx_description
1 polymer ?
#
loop_
_entity_poly.entity_id
_entity_poly.type
_entity_poly.pdbx_seq_one_letter_code
_entity_poly.pdbx_strand_id
1 'polypeptide(L)'
;MKRGACDGQSAYVAHRIDGAVLATLRDYLAKIKSTPKDIALEKRYKSEISEYRRKQTKLEKEIEKLKRQVIELSAEIGRSLLGESHFTPDILSVSIDNTNDLLHKKEIELNDIKYKLANQQNAMGRLDFYYSQFRTWADEFDNSTMEQKKMIACQLIREVKVSRGYELEIIFDLNY
;
A
#
# COMPACT_ATOMS: atom_id res chain seq x y z
N MET A 1 36.15 47.26 11.87
CA MET A 1 35.37 46.07 11.52
C MET A 1 33.96 46.52 11.12
N LYS A 2 33.60 46.52 9.84
CA LYS A 2 32.22 46.75 9.37
C LYS A 2 31.40 45.52 9.73
N ARG A 3 30.43 45.67 10.64
CA ARG A 3 29.38 44.66 10.83
C ARG A 3 28.65 44.51 9.49
N GLY A 4 28.75 43.38 8.87
CA GLY A 4 27.99 43.07 7.68
C GLY A 4 26.52 43.30 7.99
N ALA A 5 25.88 44.22 7.27
CA ALA A 5 24.45 44.42 7.36
C ALA A 5 23.81 43.09 6.97
N CYS A 6 23.22 42.43 7.95
CA CYS A 6 22.31 41.31 7.68
C CYS A 6 21.17 41.87 6.82
N ASP A 7 21.00 41.33 5.64
CA ASP A 7 19.92 41.72 4.70
C ASP A 7 18.60 41.21 5.25
N GLY A 8 18.23 41.70 6.45
CA GLY A 8 17.18 41.21 7.31
C GLY A 8 15.88 40.96 6.56
N GLN A 9 15.28 39.80 6.80
CA GLN A 9 13.92 39.51 6.38
C GLN A 9 12.99 40.60 6.92
N SER A 10 12.18 41.19 6.07
CA SER A 10 11.12 42.11 6.49
C SER A 10 10.15 41.39 7.42
N ALA A 11 9.60 42.10 8.40
CA ALA A 11 8.53 41.56 9.22
C ALA A 11 7.32 41.25 8.32
N TYR A 12 6.88 39.98 8.32
CA TYR A 12 5.71 39.56 7.58
C TYR A 12 4.47 39.55 8.45
N VAL A 13 3.34 39.93 7.88
CA VAL A 13 2.07 39.95 8.59
C VAL A 13 1.42 38.59 8.43
N ALA A 14 1.34 37.81 9.51
CA ALA A 14 0.92 36.41 9.49
C ALA A 14 -0.44 36.19 8.81
N HIS A 15 -1.45 37.04 9.06
CA HIS A 15 -2.78 36.84 8.47
C HIS A 15 -2.80 36.98 6.92
N ARG A 16 -1.85 37.76 6.34
CA ARG A 16 -1.72 37.84 4.87
C ARG A 16 -1.16 36.57 4.28
N ILE A 17 -0.19 35.95 4.97
CA ILE A 17 0.39 34.66 4.57
C ILE A 17 -0.67 33.58 4.71
N ASP A 18 -1.33 33.48 5.87
CA ASP A 18 -2.42 32.53 6.11
C ASP A 18 -3.52 32.64 5.03
N GLY A 19 -3.93 33.86 4.70
CA GLY A 19 -4.94 34.11 3.68
C GLY A 19 -4.52 33.62 2.28
N ALA A 20 -3.29 33.89 1.87
CA ALA A 20 -2.76 33.44 0.59
C ALA A 20 -2.58 31.90 0.52
N VAL A 21 -2.08 31.29 1.61
CA VAL A 21 -1.95 29.83 1.72
C VAL A 21 -3.31 29.15 1.63
N LEU A 22 -4.32 29.67 2.37
CA LEU A 22 -5.67 29.10 2.34
C LEU A 22 -6.36 29.29 0.99
N ALA A 23 -6.12 30.41 0.28
CA ALA A 23 -6.61 30.59 -1.09
C ALA A 23 -6.00 29.56 -2.05
N THR A 24 -4.67 29.38 -2.00
CA THR A 24 -3.98 28.36 -2.81
C THR A 24 -4.47 26.95 -2.50
N LEU A 25 -4.70 26.64 -1.22
CA LEU A 25 -5.22 25.34 -0.79
C LEU A 25 -6.66 25.11 -1.31
N ARG A 26 -7.51 26.13 -1.27
CA ARG A 26 -8.85 26.09 -1.86
C ARG A 26 -8.80 25.73 -3.35
N ASP A 27 -7.95 26.43 -4.12
CA ASP A 27 -7.81 26.19 -5.55
C ASP A 27 -7.28 24.79 -5.83
N TYR A 28 -6.36 24.29 -4.99
CA TYR A 28 -5.83 22.93 -5.08
C TYR A 28 -6.92 21.88 -4.83
N LEU A 29 -7.69 22.03 -3.76
CA LEU A 29 -8.82 21.16 -3.45
C LEU A 29 -9.91 21.20 -4.53
N ALA A 30 -10.19 22.37 -5.11
CA ALA A 30 -11.13 22.50 -6.23
C ALA A 30 -10.65 21.71 -7.47
N LYS A 31 -9.35 21.74 -7.77
CA LYS A 31 -8.76 20.90 -8.84
C LYS A 31 -8.92 19.41 -8.55
N ILE A 32 -8.64 18.96 -7.33
CA ILE A 32 -8.85 17.56 -6.93
C ILE A 32 -10.32 17.16 -7.11
N LYS A 33 -11.26 18.01 -6.68
CA LYS A 33 -12.70 17.75 -6.84
C LYS A 33 -13.11 17.58 -8.30
N SER A 34 -12.53 18.36 -9.20
CA SER A 34 -12.81 18.30 -10.64
C SER A 34 -12.06 17.17 -11.36
N THR A 35 -11.03 16.59 -10.72
CA THR A 35 -10.24 15.49 -11.30
C THR A 35 -10.94 14.17 -10.99
N PRO A 36 -11.31 13.37 -12.01
CA PRO A 36 -11.87 12.06 -11.77
C PRO A 36 -10.82 11.16 -11.11
N LYS A 37 -11.29 10.26 -10.22
CA LYS A 37 -10.43 9.19 -9.68
C LYS A 37 -9.73 8.49 -10.83
N ASP A 38 -8.46 8.16 -10.68
CA ASP A 38 -7.71 7.43 -11.71
C ASP A 38 -8.29 6.02 -11.89
N ILE A 39 -9.26 5.93 -12.81
CA ILE A 39 -9.96 4.69 -13.14
C ILE A 39 -8.99 3.65 -13.71
N ALA A 40 -7.96 4.08 -14.41
CA ALA A 40 -6.97 3.16 -14.99
C ALA A 40 -6.13 2.51 -13.90
N LEU A 41 -5.69 3.29 -12.90
CA LEU A 41 -4.93 2.81 -11.75
C LEU A 41 -5.78 1.88 -10.87
N GLU A 42 -7.03 2.26 -10.59
CA GLU A 42 -7.96 1.41 -9.85
C GLU A 42 -8.23 0.08 -10.54
N LYS A 43 -8.45 0.11 -11.85
CA LYS A 43 -8.64 -1.10 -12.68
C LYS A 43 -7.41 -2.00 -12.65
N ARG A 44 -6.22 -1.41 -12.69
CA ARG A 44 -4.95 -2.13 -12.59
C ARG A 44 -4.83 -2.85 -11.23
N TYR A 45 -5.05 -2.15 -10.11
CA TYR A 45 -5.02 -2.78 -8.78
C TYR A 45 -6.04 -3.90 -8.65
N LYS A 46 -7.27 -3.71 -9.11
CA LYS A 46 -8.31 -4.75 -9.10
C LYS A 46 -7.91 -5.98 -9.92
N SER A 47 -7.27 -5.77 -11.07
CA SER A 47 -6.78 -6.86 -11.92
C SER A 47 -5.66 -7.65 -11.23
N GLU A 48 -4.66 -6.96 -10.68
CA GLU A 48 -3.53 -7.58 -9.98
C GLU A 48 -3.99 -8.35 -8.73
N ILE A 49 -4.89 -7.77 -7.93
CA ILE A 49 -5.51 -8.43 -6.77
C ILE A 49 -6.25 -9.70 -7.21
N SER A 50 -7.02 -9.65 -8.29
CA SER A 50 -7.75 -10.81 -8.82
C SER A 50 -6.79 -11.92 -9.26
N GLU A 51 -5.69 -11.55 -9.94
CA GLU A 51 -4.67 -12.49 -10.38
C GLU A 51 -3.97 -13.16 -9.18
N TYR A 52 -3.55 -12.38 -8.18
CA TYR A 52 -2.91 -12.95 -6.97
C TYR A 52 -3.86 -13.86 -6.18
N ARG A 53 -5.16 -13.51 -6.06
CA ARG A 53 -6.16 -14.39 -5.44
C ARG A 53 -6.29 -15.73 -6.17
N ARG A 54 -6.31 -15.70 -7.50
CA ARG A 54 -6.36 -16.95 -8.30
C ARG A 54 -5.10 -17.80 -8.10
N LYS A 55 -3.90 -17.17 -8.07
CA LYS A 55 -2.64 -17.86 -7.79
C LYS A 55 -2.63 -18.46 -6.38
N GLN A 56 -3.08 -17.71 -5.38
CA GLN A 56 -3.21 -18.17 -4.00
C GLN A 56 -4.09 -19.43 -3.92
N THR A 57 -5.31 -19.36 -4.47
CA THR A 57 -6.24 -20.50 -4.43
C THR A 57 -5.68 -21.73 -5.14
N LYS A 58 -4.93 -21.54 -6.24
CA LYS A 58 -4.29 -22.66 -6.95
C LYS A 58 -3.20 -23.29 -6.09
N LEU A 59 -2.32 -22.48 -5.49
CA LEU A 59 -1.24 -22.97 -4.62
C LEU A 59 -1.79 -23.67 -3.37
N GLU A 60 -2.83 -23.15 -2.74
CA GLU A 60 -3.47 -23.78 -1.59
C GLU A 60 -4.02 -25.18 -1.94
N LYS A 61 -4.61 -25.35 -3.12
CA LYS A 61 -5.06 -26.67 -3.59
C LYS A 61 -3.90 -27.62 -3.89
N GLU A 62 -2.80 -27.11 -4.46
CA GLU A 62 -1.59 -27.92 -4.72
C GLU A 62 -0.95 -28.38 -3.40
N ILE A 63 -0.84 -27.49 -2.42
CA ILE A 63 -0.31 -27.78 -1.08
C ILE A 63 -1.18 -28.85 -0.39
N GLU A 64 -2.49 -28.69 -0.43
CA GLU A 64 -3.42 -29.66 0.16
C GLU A 64 -3.28 -31.04 -0.48
N LYS A 65 -3.11 -31.11 -1.81
CA LYS A 65 -2.85 -32.36 -2.52
C LYS A 65 -1.54 -33.00 -2.08
N LEU A 66 -0.46 -32.22 -1.97
CA LEU A 66 0.84 -32.71 -1.54
C LEU A 66 0.79 -33.22 -0.09
N LYS A 67 0.10 -32.52 0.81
CA LYS A 67 -0.10 -32.97 2.20
C LYS A 67 -0.82 -34.31 2.27
N ARG A 68 -1.85 -34.51 1.48
CA ARG A 68 -2.54 -35.82 1.38
C ARG A 68 -1.61 -36.90 0.85
N GLN A 69 -0.82 -36.58 -0.18
CA GLN A 69 0.14 -37.52 -0.75
C GLN A 69 1.18 -37.96 0.29
N VAL A 70 1.71 -37.07 1.14
CA VAL A 70 2.61 -37.43 2.24
C VAL A 70 1.93 -38.39 3.21
N ILE A 71 0.67 -38.14 3.57
CA ILE A 71 -0.10 -39.01 4.47
C ILE A 71 -0.28 -40.40 3.86
N GLU A 72 -0.64 -40.48 2.59
CA GLU A 72 -0.84 -41.75 1.88
C GLU A 72 0.47 -42.56 1.78
N LEU A 73 1.56 -41.88 1.40
CA LEU A 73 2.89 -42.52 1.35
C LEU A 73 3.35 -43.02 2.73
N SER A 74 3.09 -42.24 3.80
CA SER A 74 3.43 -42.63 5.17
C SER A 74 2.61 -43.84 5.64
N ALA A 75 1.35 -43.93 5.28
CA ALA A 75 0.52 -45.11 5.56
C ALA A 75 1.02 -46.37 4.78
N GLU A 76 1.53 -46.16 3.55
CA GLU A 76 2.07 -47.26 2.74
C GLU A 76 3.38 -47.83 3.31
N ILE A 77 4.20 -47.02 4.03
CA ILE A 77 5.36 -47.54 4.76
C ILE A 77 4.92 -48.60 5.78
N GLY A 78 3.85 -48.37 6.54
CA GLY A 78 3.31 -49.35 7.48
C GLY A 78 2.95 -50.67 6.80
N ARG A 79 2.28 -50.62 5.65
CA ARG A 79 1.95 -51.80 4.85
C ARG A 79 3.20 -52.50 4.28
N SER A 80 4.18 -51.73 3.84
CA SER A 80 5.45 -52.28 3.34
C SER A 80 6.19 -53.06 4.41
N LEU A 81 6.24 -52.60 5.65
CA LEU A 81 6.88 -53.29 6.78
C LEU A 81 6.16 -54.60 7.14
N LEU A 82 4.86 -54.69 6.87
CA LEU A 82 4.07 -55.91 7.06
C LEU A 82 4.15 -56.88 5.87
N GLY A 83 4.85 -56.51 4.81
CA GLY A 83 4.94 -57.30 3.58
C GLY A 83 3.70 -57.24 2.70
N GLU A 84 2.82 -56.25 2.93
CA GLU A 84 1.55 -56.07 2.23
C GLU A 84 1.64 -55.04 1.10
N SER A 85 2.82 -54.48 0.84
CA SER A 85 3.06 -53.50 -0.22
C SER A 85 4.01 -54.00 -1.29
N HIS A 86 3.85 -53.53 -2.51
CA HIS A 86 4.78 -53.76 -3.61
C HIS A 86 6.01 -52.85 -3.60
N PHE A 87 6.02 -51.83 -2.73
CA PHE A 87 7.12 -50.87 -2.61
C PHE A 87 7.98 -51.20 -1.38
N THR A 88 9.30 -50.95 -1.48
CA THR A 88 10.17 -51.04 -0.32
C THR A 88 10.08 -49.79 0.54
N PRO A 89 10.34 -49.90 1.88
CA PRO A 89 10.33 -48.72 2.76
C PRO A 89 11.27 -47.60 2.30
N ASP A 90 12.43 -47.96 1.73
CA ASP A 90 13.43 -46.99 1.26
C ASP A 90 12.89 -46.14 0.08
N ILE A 91 12.22 -46.78 -0.88
CA ILE A 91 11.61 -46.07 -2.02
C ILE A 91 10.51 -45.09 -1.53
N LEU A 92 9.71 -45.54 -0.57
CA LEU A 92 8.64 -44.71 0.02
C LEU A 92 9.24 -43.53 0.80
N SER A 93 10.31 -43.74 1.56
CA SER A 93 11.00 -42.69 2.30
C SER A 93 11.53 -41.61 1.34
N VAL A 94 12.24 -41.99 0.29
CA VAL A 94 12.74 -41.04 -0.73
C VAL A 94 11.57 -40.28 -1.40
N SER A 95 10.45 -40.95 -1.63
CA SER A 95 9.27 -40.33 -2.21
C SER A 95 8.63 -39.31 -1.26
N ILE A 96 8.59 -39.59 0.04
CA ILE A 96 8.13 -38.67 1.08
C ILE A 96 9.05 -37.45 1.16
N ASP A 97 10.37 -37.65 1.19
CA ASP A 97 11.33 -36.55 1.26
C ASP A 97 11.20 -35.63 0.04
N ASN A 98 11.12 -36.15 -1.17
CA ASN A 98 10.89 -35.39 -2.37
C ASN A 98 9.54 -34.62 -2.34
N THR A 99 8.49 -35.23 -1.79
CA THR A 99 7.16 -34.58 -1.69
C THR A 99 7.19 -33.46 -0.64
N ASN A 100 7.89 -33.65 0.48
CA ASN A 100 8.09 -32.62 1.50
C ASN A 100 8.90 -31.44 0.97
N ASP A 101 9.97 -31.70 0.20
CA ASP A 101 10.74 -30.62 -0.45
C ASP A 101 9.88 -29.81 -1.41
N LEU A 102 9.01 -30.47 -2.19
CA LEU A 102 8.07 -29.78 -3.08
C LEU A 102 7.03 -29.00 -2.30
N LEU A 103 6.51 -29.57 -1.23
CA LEU A 103 5.56 -28.93 -0.31
C LEU A 103 6.17 -27.65 0.26
N HIS A 104 7.39 -27.73 0.77
CA HIS A 104 8.10 -26.58 1.33
C HIS A 104 8.28 -25.44 0.30
N LYS A 105 8.69 -25.78 -0.93
CA LYS A 105 8.79 -24.81 -2.03
C LYS A 105 7.45 -24.13 -2.33
N LYS A 106 6.36 -24.91 -2.34
CA LYS A 106 5.02 -24.37 -2.58
C LYS A 106 4.52 -23.48 -1.44
N GLU A 107 4.86 -23.79 -0.20
CA GLU A 107 4.53 -22.96 0.96
C GLU A 107 5.27 -21.61 0.93
N ILE A 108 6.54 -21.58 0.52
CA ILE A 108 7.32 -20.36 0.30
C ILE A 108 6.65 -19.51 -0.80
N GLU A 109 6.31 -20.13 -1.93
CA GLU A 109 5.63 -19.44 -3.05
C GLU A 109 4.27 -18.85 -2.62
N LEU A 110 3.51 -19.59 -1.81
CA LEU A 110 2.23 -19.11 -1.26
C LEU A 110 2.42 -17.89 -0.36
N ASN A 111 3.43 -17.89 0.50
CA ASN A 111 3.73 -16.78 1.38
C ASN A 111 4.11 -15.51 0.60
N ASP A 112 4.91 -15.64 -0.47
CA ASP A 112 5.24 -14.53 -1.36
C ASP A 112 3.98 -13.95 -2.05
N ILE A 113 3.11 -14.82 -2.55
CA ILE A 113 1.84 -14.39 -3.16
C ILE A 113 0.92 -13.69 -2.14
N LYS A 114 0.82 -14.20 -0.90
CA LYS A 114 0.06 -13.56 0.17
C LYS A 114 0.59 -12.17 0.51
N TYR A 115 1.91 -12.01 0.58
CA TYR A 115 2.56 -10.73 0.82
C TYR A 115 2.25 -9.73 -0.31
N LYS A 116 2.40 -10.14 -1.58
CA LYS A 116 2.07 -9.31 -2.74
C LYS A 116 0.59 -8.90 -2.76
N LEU A 117 -0.30 -9.83 -2.46
CA LEU A 117 -1.73 -9.57 -2.38
C LEU A 117 -2.05 -8.52 -1.29
N ALA A 118 -1.49 -8.67 -0.09
CA ALA A 118 -1.68 -7.74 1.01
C ALA A 118 -1.17 -6.33 0.64
N ASN A 119 -0.01 -6.22 -0.01
CA ASN A 119 0.55 -4.94 -0.44
C ASN A 119 -0.36 -4.24 -1.47
N GLN A 120 -0.89 -4.97 -2.44
CA GLN A 120 -1.81 -4.40 -3.44
C GLN A 120 -3.15 -3.96 -2.83
N GLN A 121 -3.69 -4.76 -1.90
CA GLN A 121 -4.92 -4.40 -1.18
C GLN A 121 -4.72 -3.14 -0.32
N ASN A 122 -3.59 -3.04 0.38
CA ASN A 122 -3.25 -1.86 1.18
C ASN A 122 -3.04 -0.61 0.31
N ALA A 123 -2.38 -0.75 -0.84
CA ALA A 123 -2.18 0.35 -1.78
C ALA A 123 -3.52 0.86 -2.34
N MET A 124 -4.40 -0.05 -2.73
CA MET A 124 -5.75 0.30 -3.20
C MET A 124 -6.58 0.95 -2.09
N GLY A 125 -6.54 0.41 -0.86
CA GLY A 125 -7.25 0.97 0.29
C GLY A 125 -6.79 2.39 0.62
N ARG A 126 -5.47 2.67 0.54
CA ARG A 126 -4.93 4.02 0.71
C ARG A 126 -5.42 4.97 -0.38
N LEU A 127 -5.40 4.56 -1.64
CA LEU A 127 -5.91 5.36 -2.75
C LEU A 127 -7.38 5.77 -2.53
N ASP A 128 -8.22 4.81 -2.13
CA ASP A 128 -9.64 5.05 -1.86
C ASP A 128 -9.85 5.99 -0.68
N PHE A 129 -9.10 5.80 0.40
CA PHE A 129 -9.15 6.62 1.61
C PHE A 129 -8.77 8.07 1.31
N TYR A 130 -7.61 8.30 0.69
CA TYR A 130 -7.15 9.67 0.41
C TYR A 130 -8.05 10.37 -0.59
N TYR A 131 -8.51 9.68 -1.64
CA TYR A 131 -9.41 10.28 -2.61
C TYR A 131 -10.73 10.71 -1.97
N SER A 132 -11.33 9.87 -1.11
CA SER A 132 -12.56 10.22 -0.40
C SER A 132 -12.33 11.37 0.58
N GLN A 133 -11.23 11.37 1.32
CA GLN A 133 -10.87 12.41 2.27
C GLN A 133 -10.66 13.77 1.58
N PHE A 134 -9.93 13.81 0.47
CA PHE A 134 -9.72 15.04 -0.28
C PHE A 134 -11.01 15.59 -0.86
N ARG A 135 -11.92 14.73 -1.33
CA ARG A 135 -13.23 15.17 -1.79
C ARG A 135 -14.06 15.78 -0.66
N THR A 136 -14.08 15.15 0.50
CA THR A 136 -14.77 15.69 1.68
C THR A 136 -14.22 17.06 2.06
N TRP A 137 -12.90 17.19 2.11
CA TRP A 137 -12.29 18.51 2.38
C TRP A 137 -12.62 19.54 1.32
N ALA A 138 -12.62 19.15 0.04
CA ALA A 138 -12.98 20.07 -1.05
C ALA A 138 -14.44 20.53 -0.99
N ASP A 139 -15.34 19.67 -0.53
CA ASP A 139 -16.77 20.00 -0.37
C ASP A 139 -17.03 20.91 0.83
N GLU A 140 -16.30 20.72 1.93
CA GLU A 140 -16.54 21.38 3.21
C GLU A 140 -15.62 22.59 3.47
N PHE A 141 -14.52 22.75 2.71
CA PHE A 141 -13.48 23.73 3.00
C PHE A 141 -14.00 25.15 3.20
N ASP A 142 -14.89 25.61 2.34
CA ASP A 142 -15.40 26.98 2.41
C ASP A 142 -16.23 27.24 3.66
N ASN A 143 -16.95 26.24 4.15
CA ASN A 143 -17.80 26.30 5.33
C ASN A 143 -17.05 25.93 6.62
N SER A 144 -15.81 25.46 6.53
CA SER A 144 -14.99 25.04 7.68
C SER A 144 -14.52 26.25 8.50
N THR A 145 -14.36 26.03 9.81
CA THR A 145 -13.74 27.02 10.70
C THR A 145 -12.27 27.28 10.33
N MET A 146 -11.70 28.37 10.83
CA MET A 146 -10.28 28.67 10.60
C MET A 146 -9.36 27.58 11.16
N GLU A 147 -9.70 27.00 12.30
CA GLU A 147 -8.96 25.89 12.90
C GLU A 147 -8.99 24.64 12.03
N GLN A 148 -10.16 24.29 11.51
CA GLN A 148 -10.30 23.16 10.58
C GLN A 148 -9.53 23.39 9.27
N LYS A 149 -9.57 24.60 8.71
CA LYS A 149 -8.76 24.96 7.53
C LYS A 149 -7.27 24.83 7.79
N LYS A 150 -6.80 25.28 8.95
CA LYS A 150 -5.39 25.11 9.37
C LYS A 150 -5.03 23.64 9.55
N MET A 151 -5.91 22.83 10.13
CA MET A 151 -5.69 21.39 10.26
C MET A 151 -5.52 20.70 8.90
N ILE A 152 -6.39 21.04 7.93
CA ILE A 152 -6.27 20.53 6.55
C ILE A 152 -4.95 20.99 5.91
N ALA A 153 -4.57 22.26 6.09
CA ALA A 153 -3.31 22.79 5.60
C ALA A 153 -2.10 22.03 6.17
N CYS A 154 -2.08 21.76 7.47
CA CYS A 154 -1.01 20.99 8.12
C CYS A 154 -0.89 19.55 7.62
N GLN A 155 -1.96 18.97 7.10
CA GLN A 155 -1.92 17.61 6.53
C GLN A 155 -1.47 17.59 5.06
N LEU A 156 -1.72 18.66 4.31
CA LEU A 156 -1.45 18.71 2.88
C LEU A 156 -0.18 19.50 2.51
N ILE A 157 0.28 20.38 3.38
CA ILE A 157 1.39 21.28 3.11
C ILE A 157 2.59 20.87 3.99
N ARG A 158 3.70 20.52 3.35
CA ARG A 158 4.95 20.20 4.03
C ARG A 158 5.70 21.46 4.46
N GLU A 159 5.70 22.49 3.61
CA GLU A 159 6.50 23.69 3.83
C GLU A 159 5.90 24.88 3.08
N VAL A 160 5.96 26.07 3.70
CA VAL A 160 5.67 27.35 3.07
C VAL A 160 6.89 28.22 3.17
N LYS A 161 7.50 28.57 2.05
CA LYS A 161 8.60 29.52 1.99
C LYS A 161 8.07 30.90 1.61
N VAL A 162 8.50 31.89 2.35
CA VAL A 162 8.10 33.28 2.14
C VAL A 162 9.33 34.09 1.72
N SER A 163 9.27 34.66 0.52
CA SER A 163 10.32 35.53 -0.02
C SER A 163 9.94 37.00 0.07
N ARG A 164 10.88 37.88 -0.25
CA ARG A 164 10.62 39.35 -0.26
C ARG A 164 9.41 39.67 -1.15
N GLY A 165 8.58 40.60 -0.69
CA GLY A 165 7.38 41.00 -1.42
C GLY A 165 6.15 40.09 -1.22
N TYR A 166 6.18 39.17 -0.24
CA TYR A 166 5.15 38.17 0.02
C TYR A 166 5.01 37.13 -1.10
N GLU A 167 6.09 36.85 -1.85
CA GLU A 167 6.09 35.71 -2.74
C GLU A 167 6.09 34.42 -1.92
N LEU A 168 5.15 33.52 -2.22
CA LEU A 168 4.98 32.26 -1.50
C LEU A 168 5.32 31.08 -2.43
N GLU A 169 6.20 30.20 -1.94
CA GLU A 169 6.39 28.87 -2.49
C GLU A 169 5.76 27.85 -1.52
N ILE A 170 4.70 27.18 -1.97
CA ILE A 170 3.98 26.19 -1.15
C ILE A 170 4.33 24.80 -1.65
N ILE A 171 4.95 24.00 -0.79
CA ILE A 171 5.36 22.63 -1.09
C ILE A 171 4.34 21.68 -0.44
N PHE A 172 3.58 20.99 -1.28
CA PHE A 172 2.62 19.99 -0.83
C PHE A 172 3.32 18.68 -0.45
N ASP A 173 2.79 18.00 0.57
CA ASP A 173 3.19 16.65 0.90
C ASP A 173 2.34 15.67 0.08
N LEU A 174 2.92 15.13 -1.00
CA LEU A 174 2.28 14.17 -1.90
C LEU A 174 2.75 12.72 -1.66
N ASN A 175 3.39 12.45 -0.53
CA ASN A 175 3.88 11.12 -0.16
C ASN A 175 2.72 10.25 0.37
N TYR A 176 1.81 9.89 -0.52
CA TYR A 176 0.66 9.02 -0.24
C TYR A 176 0.83 7.63 -0.85
#